data_451f7543d240fc64ab9e27ec9b40d32b
#
_entry.id   451f7543d240fc64ab9e27ec9b40d32b
#
_cell.length_a   1.000
_cell.length_b   1.000
_cell.length_c   1.000
_cell.angle_alpha   90.00
_cell.angle_beta   90.00
_cell.angle_gamma   90.00
#
_symmetry.space_group_name_H-M   'P 1'
#
loop_
_entity.id
_entity.type
_entity.pdbx_description
1 polymer ?
#
loop_
_entity_poly.entity_id
_entity_poly.type
_entity_poly.pdbx_seq_one_letter_code
_entity_poly.pdbx_strand_id
1 'polypeptide(L)'
;MALALAILKWLLIAAVVVYLGGLVALYVKQRELLFPIPPVGRTAPAAAGLPEAEEHVLTTGDGEKVIVWHVPAKPGRPVVLFFHGNGDFLAGRVARFKAITADGTGLVALSFRGYAGSSGSPSEQGLLQDAAAAYAFATARYRAEQIVAWGFSLGTGVAVALAAEHPLGKLILEAPYTSTADVAGAHFWYVPVSHLMRDQFHSDRLIARIKAPLLIMHGTDDPVIPIRFGERLFGLAHEPRQFVRLPGGGHDNLDDFGAMATARRFIDAARG
;
A
#
# COMPACT_ATOMS: atom_id res chain seq x y z
N MET A 1 28.32 45.72 19.99
CA MET A 1 27.19 44.95 20.53
C MET A 1 25.90 45.15 19.73
N ALA A 2 25.42 46.37 19.52
CA ALA A 2 24.17 46.66 18.77
C ALA A 2 24.15 46.13 17.31
N LEU A 3 25.24 46.29 16.55
CA LEU A 3 25.35 45.81 15.19
C LEU A 3 25.28 44.27 15.12
N ALA A 4 25.96 43.57 16.01
CA ALA A 4 25.94 42.11 16.07
C ALA A 4 24.52 41.57 16.39
N LEU A 5 23.79 42.23 17.30
CA LEU A 5 22.40 41.87 17.59
C LEU A 5 21.47 42.16 16.40
N ALA A 6 21.69 43.25 15.68
CA ALA A 6 20.91 43.52 14.47
C ALA A 6 21.16 42.47 13.37
N ILE A 7 22.39 42.08 13.14
CA ILE A 7 22.74 41.01 12.17
C ILE A 7 22.10 39.69 12.61
N LEU A 8 22.25 39.30 13.88
CA LEU A 8 21.64 38.06 14.41
C LEU A 8 20.13 38.05 14.23
N LYS A 9 19.43 39.16 14.50
CA LYS A 9 17.99 39.32 14.29
C LYS A 9 17.61 39.04 12.83
N TRP A 10 18.31 39.63 11.86
CA TRP A 10 18.01 39.46 10.45
C TRP A 10 18.32 38.06 9.96
N LEU A 11 19.39 37.43 10.45
CA LEU A 11 19.69 36.01 10.16
C LEU A 11 18.58 35.08 10.69
N LEU A 12 18.09 35.35 11.92
CA LEU A 12 16.97 34.56 12.47
C LEU A 12 15.69 34.73 11.65
N ILE A 13 15.35 35.96 11.28
CA ILE A 13 14.19 36.24 10.42
C ILE A 13 14.33 35.51 9.08
N ALA A 14 15.50 35.60 8.45
CA ALA A 14 15.75 34.89 7.18
C ALA A 14 15.62 33.36 7.33
N ALA A 15 16.15 32.77 8.39
CA ALA A 15 16.02 31.35 8.70
C ALA A 15 14.55 30.94 8.88
N VAL A 16 13.76 31.72 9.61
CA VAL A 16 12.31 31.47 9.79
C VAL A 16 11.57 31.56 8.46
N VAL A 17 11.85 32.57 7.63
CA VAL A 17 11.22 32.73 6.31
C VAL A 17 11.54 31.55 5.39
N VAL A 18 12.81 31.10 5.36
CA VAL A 18 13.24 29.94 4.57
C VAL A 18 12.55 28.66 5.08
N TYR A 19 12.49 28.46 6.39
CA TYR A 19 11.80 27.30 6.98
C TYR A 19 10.31 27.29 6.64
N LEU A 20 9.60 28.40 6.83
CA LEU A 20 8.18 28.51 6.49
C LEU A 20 7.93 28.33 4.99
N GLY A 21 8.79 28.91 4.14
CA GLY A 21 8.75 28.70 2.69
C GLY A 21 8.93 27.21 2.32
N GLY A 22 9.85 26.53 3.00
CA GLY A 22 10.03 25.07 2.87
C GLY A 22 8.78 24.26 3.26
N LEU A 23 8.15 24.62 4.40
CA LEU A 23 6.91 23.98 4.83
C LEU A 23 5.77 24.18 3.80
N VAL A 24 5.64 25.38 3.25
CA VAL A 24 4.65 25.67 2.20
C VAL A 24 4.94 24.84 0.94
N ALA A 25 6.18 24.77 0.50
CA ALA A 25 6.59 23.95 -0.63
C ALA A 25 6.28 22.47 -0.42
N LEU A 26 6.62 21.91 0.74
CA LEU A 26 6.27 20.55 1.13
C LEU A 26 4.75 20.34 1.15
N TYR A 27 4.00 21.27 1.72
CA TYR A 27 2.53 21.19 1.76
C TYR A 27 1.91 21.16 0.36
N VAL A 28 2.41 21.96 -0.57
CA VAL A 28 1.91 21.99 -1.95
C VAL A 28 2.30 20.72 -2.70
N LYS A 29 3.54 20.25 -2.51
CA LYS A 29 4.13 19.13 -3.26
C LYS A 29 3.93 17.75 -2.61
N GLN A 30 3.30 17.66 -1.43
CA GLN A 30 3.23 16.43 -0.65
C GLN A 30 2.65 15.23 -1.41
N ARG A 31 1.66 15.44 -2.30
CA ARG A 31 1.08 14.35 -3.09
C ARG A 31 2.02 13.84 -4.18
N GLU A 32 2.80 14.72 -4.82
CA GLU A 32 3.82 14.32 -5.78
C GLU A 32 4.95 13.52 -5.08
N LEU A 33 5.26 13.86 -3.82
CA LEU A 33 6.25 13.15 -3.01
C LEU A 33 5.72 11.82 -2.48
N LEU A 34 4.45 11.80 -2.03
CA LEU A 34 3.83 10.59 -1.48
C LEU A 34 3.45 9.59 -2.59
N PHE A 35 3.04 10.06 -3.74
CA PHE A 35 2.57 9.24 -4.87
C PHE A 35 3.42 9.50 -6.12
N PRO A 36 4.73 9.19 -6.13
CA PRO A 36 5.53 9.31 -7.34
C PRO A 36 4.99 8.35 -8.40
N ILE A 37 4.55 8.90 -9.51
CA ILE A 37 4.04 8.14 -10.64
C ILE A 37 5.21 7.80 -11.55
N PRO A 38 5.56 6.52 -11.76
CA PRO A 38 6.63 6.15 -12.66
C PRO A 38 6.27 6.56 -14.10
N PRO A 39 7.24 7.00 -14.92
CA PRO A 39 7.00 7.43 -16.30
C PRO A 39 6.82 6.21 -17.22
N VAL A 40 5.89 5.32 -16.86
CA VAL A 40 5.56 4.12 -17.63
C VAL A 40 4.14 4.21 -18.14
N GLY A 41 3.95 3.84 -19.41
CA GLY A 41 2.62 3.78 -20.01
C GLY A 41 1.86 2.51 -19.62
N ARG A 42 0.59 2.44 -20.06
CA ARG A 42 -0.23 1.24 -19.98
C ARG A 42 0.42 0.11 -20.78
N THR A 43 0.57 -1.03 -20.14
CA THR A 43 1.09 -2.26 -20.75
C THR A 43 0.05 -3.35 -20.59
N ALA A 44 -0.30 -4.04 -21.68
CA ALA A 44 -1.23 -5.16 -21.60
C ALA A 44 -0.58 -6.34 -20.85
N PRO A 45 -1.35 -7.17 -20.10
CA PRO A 45 -0.82 -8.29 -19.33
C PRO A 45 0.03 -9.26 -20.16
N ALA A 46 -0.44 -9.63 -21.35
CA ALA A 46 0.30 -10.54 -22.24
C ALA A 46 1.64 -9.96 -22.70
N ALA A 47 1.68 -8.64 -23.01
CA ALA A 47 2.92 -7.97 -23.40
C ALA A 47 3.91 -7.85 -22.21
N ALA A 48 3.39 -7.79 -20.98
CA ALA A 48 4.19 -7.81 -19.77
C ALA A 48 4.66 -9.23 -19.37
N GLY A 49 4.18 -10.27 -20.08
CA GLY A 49 4.53 -11.66 -19.82
C GLY A 49 3.58 -12.41 -18.89
N LEU A 50 2.33 -11.94 -18.72
CA LEU A 50 1.25 -12.61 -17.98
C LEU A 50 0.05 -12.86 -18.90
N PRO A 51 0.17 -13.73 -19.92
CA PRO A 51 -0.85 -13.91 -20.95
C PRO A 51 -2.16 -14.54 -20.44
N GLU A 52 -2.16 -15.18 -19.27
CA GLU A 52 -3.32 -15.72 -18.58
C GLU A 52 -4.19 -14.66 -17.89
N ALA A 53 -3.69 -13.43 -17.77
CA ALA A 53 -4.45 -12.34 -17.16
C ALA A 53 -5.27 -11.59 -18.20
N GLU A 54 -6.50 -11.28 -17.83
CA GLU A 54 -7.39 -10.35 -18.53
C GLU A 54 -7.28 -8.96 -17.94
N GLU A 55 -7.23 -7.95 -18.81
CA GLU A 55 -7.26 -6.57 -18.37
C GLU A 55 -8.69 -6.02 -18.39
N HIS A 56 -9.13 -5.42 -17.30
CA HIS A 56 -10.42 -4.75 -17.18
C HIS A 56 -10.24 -3.30 -16.77
N VAL A 57 -11.12 -2.43 -17.28
CA VAL A 57 -11.21 -1.02 -16.86
C VAL A 57 -12.46 -0.87 -16.01
N LEU A 58 -12.26 -0.55 -14.74
CA LEU A 58 -13.35 -0.32 -13.78
C LEU A 58 -13.67 1.17 -13.69
N THR A 59 -14.93 1.48 -13.42
CA THR A 59 -15.36 2.85 -13.09
C THR A 59 -15.52 2.94 -11.57
N THR A 60 -14.81 3.87 -10.96
CA THR A 60 -14.92 4.15 -9.52
C THR A 60 -16.19 4.94 -9.21
N GLY A 61 -16.56 5.02 -7.91
CA GLY A 61 -17.74 5.76 -7.49
C GLY A 61 -17.71 7.26 -7.81
N ASP A 62 -16.52 7.83 -7.95
CA ASP A 62 -16.28 9.23 -8.35
C ASP A 62 -15.98 9.41 -9.85
N GLY A 63 -16.16 8.35 -10.66
CA GLY A 63 -16.14 8.40 -12.12
C GLY A 63 -14.78 8.17 -12.79
N GLU A 64 -13.70 7.96 -12.03
CA GLU A 64 -12.38 7.64 -12.58
C GLU A 64 -12.35 6.24 -13.20
N LYS A 65 -11.40 6.01 -14.10
CA LYS A 65 -11.19 4.75 -14.79
C LYS A 65 -9.90 4.10 -14.26
N VAL A 66 -10.02 2.98 -13.57
CA VAL A 66 -8.87 2.26 -13.03
C VAL A 66 -8.73 0.89 -13.67
N ILE A 67 -7.49 0.47 -13.85
CA ILE A 67 -7.15 -0.79 -14.51
C ILE A 67 -6.99 -1.88 -13.45
N VAL A 68 -7.56 -3.06 -13.72
CA VAL A 68 -7.24 -4.28 -12.98
C VAL A 68 -6.78 -5.38 -13.95
N TRP A 69 -5.82 -6.18 -13.51
CA TRP A 69 -5.47 -7.44 -14.15
C TRP A 69 -6.08 -8.57 -13.36
N HIS A 70 -6.83 -9.43 -14.05
CA HIS A 70 -7.55 -10.54 -13.45
C HIS A 70 -7.06 -11.87 -14.02
N VAL A 71 -6.54 -12.74 -13.15
CA VAL A 71 -6.32 -14.16 -13.44
C VAL A 71 -7.41 -14.95 -12.69
N PRO A 72 -8.29 -15.69 -13.39
CA PRO A 72 -9.35 -16.45 -12.74
C PRO A 72 -8.80 -17.53 -11.78
N ALA A 73 -9.39 -17.62 -10.59
CA ALA A 73 -9.08 -18.70 -9.66
C ALA A 73 -9.56 -20.05 -10.18
N LYS A 74 -8.78 -21.12 -10.00
CA LYS A 74 -9.24 -22.49 -10.23
C LYS A 74 -10.33 -22.86 -9.20
N PRO A 75 -11.22 -23.81 -9.51
CA PRO A 75 -12.26 -24.26 -8.59
C PRO A 75 -11.71 -24.56 -7.19
N GLY A 76 -12.32 -23.99 -6.16
CA GLY A 76 -11.92 -24.17 -4.76
C GLY A 76 -10.72 -23.33 -4.29
N ARG A 77 -10.03 -22.62 -5.19
CA ARG A 77 -8.90 -21.75 -4.81
C ARG A 77 -9.40 -20.34 -4.46
N PRO A 78 -8.70 -19.63 -3.57
CA PRO A 78 -8.97 -18.22 -3.27
C PRO A 78 -8.53 -17.30 -4.41
N VAL A 79 -8.92 -16.03 -4.31
CA VAL A 79 -8.42 -14.95 -5.17
C VAL A 79 -7.68 -13.91 -4.32
N VAL A 80 -6.51 -13.51 -4.77
CA VAL A 80 -5.74 -12.42 -4.16
C VAL A 80 -6.19 -11.10 -4.79
N LEU A 81 -6.66 -10.17 -3.97
CA LEU A 81 -6.89 -8.77 -4.33
C LEU A 81 -5.65 -7.98 -3.92
N PHE A 82 -4.82 -7.63 -4.90
CA PHE A 82 -3.49 -7.07 -4.68
C PHE A 82 -3.47 -5.55 -4.84
N PHE A 83 -2.87 -4.88 -3.85
CA PHE A 83 -2.65 -3.44 -3.79
C PHE A 83 -1.15 -3.15 -3.78
N HIS A 84 -0.65 -2.53 -4.84
CA HIS A 84 0.78 -2.27 -5.02
C HIS A 84 1.31 -1.14 -4.12
N GLY A 85 2.63 -1.03 -4.05
CA GLY A 85 3.33 0.00 -3.32
C GLY A 85 3.40 1.33 -4.06
N ASN A 86 4.06 2.28 -3.41
CA ASN A 86 4.34 3.59 -3.96
C ASN A 86 5.36 3.49 -5.12
N GLY A 87 5.18 4.28 -6.18
CA GLY A 87 6.09 4.26 -7.33
C GLY A 87 6.09 2.95 -8.13
N ASP A 88 5.14 2.07 -7.89
CA ASP A 88 5.05 0.72 -8.48
C ASP A 88 4.06 0.67 -9.66
N PHE A 89 4.05 -0.43 -10.40
CA PHE A 89 3.15 -0.65 -11.54
C PHE A 89 2.99 -2.15 -11.82
N LEU A 90 1.84 -2.55 -12.39
CA LEU A 90 1.50 -3.96 -12.53
C LEU A 90 2.52 -4.76 -13.35
N ALA A 91 3.01 -4.21 -14.46
CA ALA A 91 3.99 -4.91 -15.30
C ALA A 91 5.32 -5.18 -14.59
N GLY A 92 5.70 -4.35 -13.60
CA GLY A 92 6.88 -4.57 -12.76
C GLY A 92 6.72 -5.73 -11.76
N ARG A 93 5.48 -6.18 -11.51
CA ARG A 93 5.15 -7.23 -10.54
C ARG A 93 4.81 -8.59 -11.15
N VAL A 94 4.99 -8.77 -12.45
CA VAL A 94 4.62 -10.01 -13.18
C VAL A 94 5.23 -11.27 -12.57
N ALA A 95 6.50 -11.23 -12.15
CA ALA A 95 7.14 -12.38 -11.50
C ALA A 95 6.39 -12.79 -10.21
N ARG A 96 5.98 -11.82 -9.39
CA ARG A 96 5.16 -12.03 -8.19
C ARG A 96 3.78 -12.56 -8.55
N PHE A 97 3.13 -12.01 -9.57
CA PHE A 97 1.81 -12.45 -9.99
C PHE A 97 1.83 -13.89 -10.47
N LYS A 98 2.84 -14.30 -11.26
CA LYS A 98 3.06 -15.71 -11.62
C LYS A 98 3.27 -16.58 -10.39
N ALA A 99 4.03 -16.10 -9.42
CA ALA A 99 4.23 -16.83 -8.17
C ALA A 99 2.91 -16.98 -7.40
N ILE A 100 2.06 -15.97 -7.30
CA ILE A 100 0.75 -16.05 -6.65
C ILE A 100 -0.15 -17.05 -7.35
N THR A 101 -0.22 -17.04 -8.69
CA THR A 101 -1.18 -17.81 -9.46
C THR A 101 -0.73 -19.24 -9.82
N ALA A 102 0.52 -19.60 -9.54
CA ALA A 102 1.13 -20.87 -9.93
C ALA A 102 0.38 -22.13 -9.46
N ASP A 103 -0.30 -22.06 -8.34
CA ASP A 103 -1.07 -23.17 -7.74
C ASP A 103 -2.58 -23.12 -8.08
N GLY A 104 -2.97 -22.16 -8.91
CA GLY A 104 -4.37 -21.92 -9.28
C GLY A 104 -5.08 -20.89 -8.42
N THR A 105 -4.40 -20.24 -7.47
CA THR A 105 -4.90 -19.03 -6.80
C THR A 105 -5.20 -17.96 -7.84
N GLY A 106 -6.36 -17.32 -7.75
CA GLY A 106 -6.72 -16.21 -8.65
C GLY A 106 -6.02 -14.92 -8.25
N LEU A 107 -6.05 -13.94 -9.15
CA LEU A 107 -5.49 -12.62 -8.91
C LEU A 107 -6.46 -11.53 -9.42
N VAL A 108 -6.65 -10.49 -8.66
CA VAL A 108 -7.17 -9.18 -9.07
C VAL A 108 -6.15 -8.15 -8.63
N ALA A 109 -5.30 -7.70 -9.54
CA ALA A 109 -4.27 -6.71 -9.25
C ALA A 109 -4.74 -5.33 -9.72
N LEU A 110 -4.85 -4.38 -8.79
CA LEU A 110 -5.31 -3.02 -9.07
C LEU A 110 -4.12 -2.11 -9.43
N SER A 111 -4.23 -1.38 -10.54
CA SER A 111 -3.41 -0.19 -10.81
C SER A 111 -4.17 1.03 -10.30
N PHE A 112 -3.64 1.68 -9.28
CA PHE A 112 -4.27 2.86 -8.69
C PHE A 112 -4.43 4.00 -9.71
N ARG A 113 -5.39 4.90 -9.43
CA ARG A 113 -5.59 6.12 -10.23
C ARG A 113 -4.30 6.90 -10.43
N GLY A 114 -4.09 7.40 -11.64
CA GLY A 114 -2.88 8.11 -12.06
C GLY A 114 -1.70 7.20 -12.44
N TYR A 115 -1.73 5.90 -12.11
CA TYR A 115 -0.65 4.96 -12.41
C TYR A 115 -0.92 4.18 -13.70
N ALA A 116 0.11 4.03 -14.54
CA ALA A 116 0.19 3.08 -15.67
C ALA A 116 -1.10 2.95 -16.52
N GLY A 117 -1.75 4.07 -16.83
CA GLY A 117 -2.93 4.13 -17.71
C GLY A 117 -4.27 4.20 -16.99
N SER A 118 -4.32 4.13 -15.67
CA SER A 118 -5.49 4.52 -14.87
C SER A 118 -5.64 6.04 -14.87
N SER A 119 -6.88 6.56 -14.94
CA SER A 119 -7.17 8.00 -14.98
C SER A 119 -7.05 8.65 -13.60
N GLY A 120 -7.20 9.97 -13.53
CA GLY A 120 -7.24 10.74 -12.30
C GLY A 120 -5.88 11.02 -11.67
N SER A 121 -5.93 11.48 -10.43
CA SER A 121 -4.74 11.80 -9.62
C SER A 121 -4.83 11.13 -8.25
N PRO A 122 -3.73 10.56 -7.73
CA PRO A 122 -3.75 9.80 -6.50
C PRO A 122 -3.99 10.70 -5.28
N SER A 123 -4.79 10.18 -4.35
CA SER A 123 -5.02 10.70 -3.02
C SER A 123 -5.51 9.54 -2.14
N GLU A 124 -5.43 9.65 -0.81
CA GLU A 124 -5.96 8.64 0.09
C GLU A 124 -7.42 8.28 -0.25
N GLN A 125 -8.29 9.27 -0.26
CA GLN A 125 -9.71 9.07 -0.60
C GLN A 125 -9.89 8.42 -1.98
N GLY A 126 -9.09 8.86 -2.96
CA GLY A 126 -9.14 8.30 -4.31
C GLY A 126 -8.72 6.82 -4.35
N LEU A 127 -7.60 6.46 -3.70
CA LEU A 127 -7.14 5.08 -3.65
C LEU A 127 -8.16 4.15 -2.94
N LEU A 128 -8.90 4.66 -1.94
CA LEU A 128 -9.97 3.90 -1.29
C LEU A 128 -11.16 3.68 -2.24
N GLN A 129 -11.50 4.64 -3.08
CA GLN A 129 -12.52 4.47 -4.14
C GLN A 129 -12.09 3.43 -5.18
N ASP A 130 -10.81 3.44 -5.55
CA ASP A 130 -10.23 2.46 -6.47
C ASP A 130 -10.31 1.04 -5.88
N ALA A 131 -9.95 0.89 -4.61
CA ALA A 131 -10.03 -0.38 -3.89
C ALA A 131 -11.47 -0.88 -3.77
N ALA A 132 -12.43 0.00 -3.50
CA ALA A 132 -13.86 -0.35 -3.46
C ALA A 132 -14.34 -0.86 -4.82
N ALA A 133 -13.95 -0.24 -5.93
CA ALA A 133 -14.27 -0.71 -7.27
C ALA A 133 -13.66 -2.08 -7.57
N ALA A 134 -12.39 -2.29 -7.21
CA ALA A 134 -11.71 -3.59 -7.37
C ALA A 134 -12.33 -4.68 -6.48
N TYR A 135 -12.74 -4.35 -5.27
CA TYR A 135 -13.46 -5.27 -4.39
C TYR A 135 -14.85 -5.63 -4.94
N ALA A 136 -15.60 -4.66 -5.46
CA ALA A 136 -16.89 -4.91 -6.12
C ALA A 136 -16.71 -5.83 -7.35
N PHE A 137 -15.65 -5.62 -8.16
CA PHE A 137 -15.29 -6.50 -9.26
C PHE A 137 -15.00 -7.94 -8.79
N ALA A 138 -14.26 -8.08 -7.68
CA ALA A 138 -13.93 -9.38 -7.10
C ALA A 138 -15.17 -10.09 -6.52
N THR A 139 -16.02 -9.38 -5.76
CA THR A 139 -17.23 -9.96 -5.13
C THR A 139 -18.33 -10.32 -6.12
N ALA A 140 -18.34 -9.73 -7.33
CA ALA A 140 -19.21 -10.16 -8.42
C ALA A 140 -18.84 -11.55 -8.98
N ARG A 141 -17.65 -12.09 -8.63
CA ARG A 141 -17.09 -13.34 -9.14
C ARG A 141 -16.78 -14.37 -8.05
N TYR A 142 -16.46 -13.91 -6.86
CA TYR A 142 -15.98 -14.71 -5.74
C TYR A 142 -16.74 -14.35 -4.47
N ARG A 143 -16.97 -15.32 -3.59
CA ARG A 143 -17.52 -15.02 -2.27
C ARG A 143 -16.48 -14.25 -1.45
N ALA A 144 -16.91 -13.34 -0.58
CA ALA A 144 -16.04 -12.52 0.25
C ALA A 144 -14.99 -13.35 1.02
N GLU A 145 -15.41 -14.54 1.46
CA GLU A 145 -14.53 -15.46 2.18
C GLU A 145 -13.39 -16.03 1.32
N GLN A 146 -13.49 -16.01 0.03
CA GLN A 146 -12.44 -16.46 -0.89
C GLN A 146 -11.45 -15.34 -1.25
N ILE A 147 -11.76 -14.09 -0.88
CA ILE A 147 -10.92 -12.94 -1.20
C ILE A 147 -9.85 -12.77 -0.13
N VAL A 148 -8.60 -12.76 -0.56
CA VAL A 148 -7.42 -12.44 0.25
C VAL A 148 -6.93 -11.07 -0.16
N ALA A 149 -7.15 -10.04 0.66
CA ALA A 149 -6.54 -8.74 0.38
C ALA A 149 -5.05 -8.79 0.72
N TRP A 150 -4.21 -8.36 -0.22
CA TRP A 150 -2.76 -8.29 -0.03
C TRP A 150 -2.25 -6.90 -0.39
N GLY A 151 -1.84 -6.14 0.62
CA GLY A 151 -1.20 -4.84 0.45
C GLY A 151 0.31 -4.92 0.61
N PHE A 152 1.03 -4.20 -0.25
CA PHE A 152 2.47 -3.98 -0.14
C PHE A 152 2.76 -2.50 0.11
N SER A 153 3.58 -2.15 1.10
CA SER A 153 3.99 -0.77 1.40
C SER A 153 2.78 0.17 1.47
N LEU A 154 2.69 1.20 0.62
CA LEU A 154 1.52 2.10 0.52
C LEU A 154 0.20 1.31 0.44
N GLY A 155 0.16 0.23 -0.34
CA GLY A 155 -1.01 -0.62 -0.51
C GLY A 155 -1.51 -1.27 0.78
N THR A 156 -0.69 -1.34 1.83
CA THR A 156 -1.12 -1.88 3.13
C THR A 156 -2.17 -0.99 3.80
N GLY A 157 -2.03 0.34 3.70
CA GLY A 157 -3.04 1.28 4.20
C GLY A 157 -4.37 1.14 3.47
N VAL A 158 -4.32 0.92 2.15
CA VAL A 158 -5.51 0.67 1.32
C VAL A 158 -6.17 -0.66 1.70
N ALA A 159 -5.37 -1.73 1.86
CA ALA A 159 -5.86 -3.05 2.25
C ALA A 159 -6.50 -3.04 3.66
N VAL A 160 -5.90 -2.31 4.62
CA VAL A 160 -6.44 -2.14 5.98
C VAL A 160 -7.76 -1.39 5.94
N ALA A 161 -7.85 -0.28 5.20
CA ALA A 161 -9.09 0.49 5.08
C ALA A 161 -10.21 -0.35 4.46
N LEU A 162 -9.93 -1.07 3.38
CA LEU A 162 -10.88 -1.98 2.75
C LEU A 162 -11.36 -3.07 3.72
N ALA A 163 -10.43 -3.73 4.43
CA ALA A 163 -10.73 -4.81 5.36
C ALA A 163 -11.54 -4.35 6.60
N ALA A 164 -11.41 -3.08 6.98
CA ALA A 164 -12.18 -2.49 8.08
C ALA A 164 -13.65 -2.25 7.74
N GLU A 165 -13.98 -2.13 6.46
CA GLU A 165 -15.34 -1.81 5.96
C GLU A 165 -16.02 -3.00 5.27
N HIS A 166 -15.24 -3.96 4.77
CA HIS A 166 -15.75 -5.07 3.97
C HIS A 166 -15.29 -6.44 4.49
N PRO A 167 -16.14 -7.48 4.41
CA PRO A 167 -15.76 -8.84 4.78
C PRO A 167 -14.72 -9.39 3.80
N LEU A 168 -13.72 -10.09 4.35
CA LEU A 168 -12.63 -10.71 3.60
C LEU A 168 -12.33 -12.11 4.15
N GLY A 169 -11.77 -12.95 3.31
CA GLY A 169 -11.22 -14.24 3.71
C GLY A 169 -10.00 -14.11 4.62
N LYS A 170 -9.04 -13.34 4.20
CA LYS A 170 -7.76 -13.10 4.88
C LYS A 170 -7.19 -11.74 4.50
N LEU A 171 -6.30 -11.22 5.34
CA LEU A 171 -5.55 -10.00 5.08
C LEU A 171 -4.04 -10.28 5.18
N ILE A 172 -3.29 -9.89 4.16
CA ILE A 172 -1.83 -9.95 4.13
C ILE A 172 -1.29 -8.52 4.00
N LEU A 173 -0.42 -8.14 4.92
CA LEU A 173 0.25 -6.84 4.93
C LEU A 173 1.75 -7.06 4.86
N GLU A 174 2.39 -6.53 3.82
CA GLU A 174 3.81 -6.64 3.57
C GLU A 174 4.46 -5.27 3.72
N ALA A 175 5.41 -5.15 4.64
CA ALA A 175 6.03 -3.90 5.07
C ALA A 175 4.98 -2.81 5.43
N PRO A 176 4.04 -3.09 6.37
CA PRO A 176 2.99 -2.14 6.74
C PRO A 176 3.49 -1.04 7.67
N TYR A 177 2.66 -0.01 7.79
CA TYR A 177 2.86 1.15 8.65
C TYR A 177 1.62 1.45 9.50
N THR A 178 1.82 2.20 10.60
CA THR A 178 0.73 2.72 11.44
C THR A 178 -0.02 3.86 10.76
N SER A 179 0.73 4.82 10.19
CA SER A 179 0.23 5.85 9.27
C SER A 179 1.37 6.34 8.38
N THR A 180 1.07 6.90 7.21
CA THR A 180 2.08 7.54 6.37
C THR A 180 2.68 8.77 7.06
N ALA A 181 1.90 9.43 7.93
CA ALA A 181 2.39 10.53 8.75
C ALA A 181 3.43 10.08 9.79
N ASP A 182 3.26 8.90 10.42
CA ASP A 182 4.25 8.34 11.35
C ASP A 182 5.57 8.01 10.64
N VAL A 183 5.48 7.42 9.43
CA VAL A 183 6.67 7.12 8.62
C VAL A 183 7.38 8.40 8.21
N ALA A 184 6.65 9.36 7.64
CA ALA A 184 7.24 10.64 7.24
C ALA A 184 7.81 11.41 8.45
N GLY A 185 7.15 11.38 9.60
CA GLY A 185 7.65 12.00 10.84
C GLY A 185 8.94 11.38 11.37
N ALA A 186 9.15 10.08 11.13
CA ALA A 186 10.41 9.42 11.50
C ALA A 186 11.60 9.88 10.63
N HIS A 187 11.34 10.20 9.35
CA HIS A 187 12.36 10.70 8.43
C HIS A 187 12.53 12.23 8.50
N PHE A 188 11.46 12.97 8.78
CA PHE A 188 11.41 14.44 8.76
C PHE A 188 10.98 14.98 10.12
N TRP A 189 11.69 14.60 11.20
CA TRP A 189 11.37 14.96 12.58
C TRP A 189 11.23 16.46 12.85
N TYR A 190 11.85 17.30 12.00
CA TYR A 190 11.81 18.77 12.08
C TYR A 190 10.59 19.37 11.33
N VAL A 191 9.75 18.56 10.69
CA VAL A 191 8.52 18.98 10.02
C VAL A 191 7.32 18.52 10.86
N PRO A 192 6.33 19.37 11.15
CA PRO A 192 5.10 18.96 11.86
C PRO A 192 4.17 18.14 10.94
N VAL A 193 4.64 16.97 10.50
CA VAL A 193 4.02 16.13 9.46
C VAL A 193 2.58 15.76 9.79
N SER A 194 2.30 15.37 11.03
CA SER A 194 0.96 14.95 11.47
C SER A 194 -0.12 16.03 11.31
N HIS A 195 0.28 17.31 11.28
CA HIS A 195 -0.63 18.44 11.10
C HIS A 195 -0.73 18.91 9.65
N LEU A 196 0.31 18.69 8.85
CA LEU A 196 0.40 19.19 7.49
C LEU A 196 0.03 18.16 6.43
N MET A 197 0.19 16.87 6.73
CA MET A 197 -0.04 15.79 5.77
C MET A 197 -1.55 15.57 5.56
N ARG A 198 -1.97 15.56 4.29
CA ARG A 198 -3.37 15.38 3.89
C ARG A 198 -3.77 13.90 3.82
N ASP A 199 -2.89 13.09 3.26
CA ASP A 199 -3.15 11.69 2.93
C ASP A 199 -2.37 10.81 3.94
N GLN A 200 -2.98 10.50 5.09
CA GLN A 200 -2.30 9.91 6.25
C GLN A 200 -2.45 8.39 6.37
N PHE A 201 -3.44 7.77 5.75
CA PHE A 201 -3.69 6.32 5.79
C PHE A 201 -3.55 5.74 7.21
N HIS A 202 -4.42 6.15 8.13
CA HIS A 202 -4.39 5.74 9.53
C HIS A 202 -4.76 4.26 9.74
N SER A 203 -3.84 3.36 9.40
CA SER A 203 -3.98 1.91 9.65
C SER A 203 -4.15 1.60 11.14
N ASP A 204 -3.46 2.36 12.00
CA ASP A 204 -3.51 2.23 13.47
C ASP A 204 -4.92 2.42 14.04
N ARG A 205 -5.75 3.25 13.41
CA ARG A 205 -7.13 3.52 13.85
C ARG A 205 -8.14 2.50 13.34
N LEU A 206 -7.77 1.74 12.30
CA LEU A 206 -8.67 0.84 11.59
C LEU A 206 -8.41 -0.63 11.88
N ILE A 207 -7.16 -1.02 12.14
CA ILE A 207 -6.75 -2.42 12.22
C ILE A 207 -7.53 -3.22 13.28
N ALA A 208 -7.88 -2.60 14.40
CA ALA A 208 -8.68 -3.22 15.46
C ALA A 208 -10.15 -3.51 15.06
N ARG A 209 -10.63 -3.00 13.92
CA ARG A 209 -11.98 -3.30 13.40
C ARG A 209 -12.01 -4.57 12.54
N ILE A 210 -10.84 -5.06 12.11
CA ILE A 210 -10.70 -6.16 11.16
C ILE A 210 -10.86 -7.49 11.89
N LYS A 211 -11.75 -8.34 11.36
CA LYS A 211 -12.04 -9.69 11.88
C LYS A 211 -11.39 -10.80 11.05
N ALA A 212 -10.93 -10.47 9.85
CA ALA A 212 -10.27 -11.45 8.98
C ALA A 212 -8.91 -11.87 9.57
N PRO A 213 -8.51 -13.14 9.44
CA PRO A 213 -7.17 -13.58 9.79
C PRO A 213 -6.12 -12.70 9.14
N LEU A 214 -5.13 -12.26 9.92
CA LEU A 214 -4.10 -11.30 9.53
C LEU A 214 -2.72 -11.94 9.49
N LEU A 215 -2.00 -11.74 8.39
CA LEU A 215 -0.56 -11.96 8.31
C LEU A 215 0.14 -10.62 8.07
N ILE A 216 1.12 -10.31 8.92
CA ILE A 216 2.09 -9.23 8.67
C ILE A 216 3.45 -9.85 8.39
N MET A 217 4.09 -9.41 7.31
CA MET A 217 5.48 -9.75 6.96
C MET A 217 6.29 -8.46 6.87
N HIS A 218 7.47 -8.44 7.50
CA HIS A 218 8.31 -7.24 7.51
C HIS A 218 9.80 -7.59 7.55
N GLY A 219 10.59 -6.89 6.75
CA GLY A 219 12.04 -7.02 6.76
C GLY A 219 12.66 -6.34 7.98
N THR A 220 13.65 -6.98 8.62
CA THR A 220 14.30 -6.38 9.79
C THR A 220 15.15 -5.16 9.44
N ASP A 221 15.63 -5.09 8.21
CA ASP A 221 16.55 -4.06 7.72
C ASP A 221 15.87 -3.09 6.74
N ASP A 222 14.53 -2.96 6.84
CA ASP A 222 13.73 -2.05 6.00
C ASP A 222 14.10 -0.58 6.31
N PRO A 223 14.74 0.14 5.35
CA PRO A 223 15.15 1.53 5.54
C PRO A 223 14.03 2.51 5.23
N VAL A 224 12.96 2.08 4.57
CA VAL A 224 11.84 2.92 4.13
C VAL A 224 10.78 2.97 5.21
N ILE A 225 10.31 1.80 5.66
CA ILE A 225 9.35 1.66 6.75
C ILE A 225 9.99 0.82 7.86
N PRO A 226 10.59 1.44 8.86
CA PRO A 226 11.18 0.71 9.99
C PRO A 226 10.21 -0.30 10.59
N ILE A 227 10.69 -1.55 10.83
CA ILE A 227 9.88 -2.69 11.30
C ILE A 227 9.03 -2.39 12.54
N ARG A 228 9.46 -1.46 13.39
CA ARG A 228 8.70 -1.02 14.58
C ARG A 228 7.28 -0.56 14.27
N PHE A 229 7.02 -0.04 13.05
CA PHE A 229 5.67 0.38 12.65
C PHE A 229 4.77 -0.83 12.36
N GLY A 230 5.30 -1.86 11.70
CA GLY A 230 4.60 -3.13 11.52
C GLY A 230 4.33 -3.83 12.85
N GLU A 231 5.31 -3.84 13.77
CA GLU A 231 5.17 -4.42 15.11
C GLU A 231 4.12 -3.68 15.93
N ARG A 232 4.12 -2.35 15.88
CA ARG A 232 3.09 -1.53 16.54
C ARG A 232 1.71 -1.81 15.97
N LEU A 233 1.58 -1.88 14.65
CA LEU A 233 0.31 -2.18 14.00
C LEU A 233 -0.19 -3.57 14.37
N PHE A 234 0.71 -4.58 14.41
CA PHE A 234 0.39 -5.92 14.87
C PHE A 234 -0.13 -5.95 16.31
N GLY A 235 0.47 -5.14 17.21
CA GLY A 235 0.01 -5.02 18.59
C GLY A 235 -1.43 -4.54 18.75
N LEU A 236 -1.95 -3.78 17.77
CA LEU A 236 -3.31 -3.23 17.76
C LEU A 236 -4.35 -4.16 17.11
N ALA A 237 -3.92 -5.19 16.36
CA ALA A 237 -4.80 -6.08 15.65
C ALA A 237 -5.42 -7.14 16.58
N HIS A 238 -6.59 -7.69 16.19
CA HIS A 238 -7.23 -8.82 16.86
C HIS A 238 -6.72 -10.17 16.34
N GLU A 239 -6.90 -11.20 17.16
CA GLU A 239 -6.71 -12.59 16.73
C GLU A 239 -7.83 -13.03 15.76
N PRO A 240 -7.54 -13.97 14.82
CA PRO A 240 -6.25 -14.63 14.61
C PRO A 240 -5.28 -13.77 13.81
N ARG A 241 -4.05 -13.61 14.30
CA ARG A 241 -3.01 -12.81 13.66
C ARG A 241 -1.63 -13.47 13.74
N GLN A 242 -0.80 -13.23 12.74
CA GLN A 242 0.57 -13.71 12.65
C GLN A 242 1.51 -12.60 12.23
N PHE A 243 2.67 -12.47 12.88
CA PHE A 243 3.75 -11.58 12.48
C PHE A 243 4.98 -12.41 12.09
N VAL A 244 5.52 -12.18 10.90
CA VAL A 244 6.74 -12.83 10.42
C VAL A 244 7.80 -11.78 10.15
N ARG A 245 8.85 -11.79 10.98
CA ARG A 245 10.07 -11.04 10.74
C ARG A 245 10.89 -11.77 9.68
N LEU A 246 11.39 -11.04 8.69
CA LEU A 246 12.26 -11.56 7.64
C LEU A 246 13.68 -11.01 7.90
N PRO A 247 14.55 -11.78 8.58
CA PRO A 247 15.87 -11.30 8.99
C PRO A 247 16.73 -10.92 7.80
N GLY A 248 17.30 -9.70 7.81
CA GLY A 248 18.09 -9.15 6.72
C GLY A 248 17.29 -8.63 5.52
N GLY A 249 15.97 -8.84 5.51
CA GLY A 249 15.10 -8.31 4.47
C GLY A 249 15.01 -6.78 4.53
N GLY A 250 15.11 -6.13 3.37
CA GLY A 250 14.86 -4.71 3.17
C GLY A 250 13.40 -4.44 2.84
N HIS A 251 13.13 -3.34 2.10
CA HIS A 251 11.77 -2.94 1.74
C HIS A 251 11.21 -3.73 0.55
N ASP A 252 11.98 -3.87 -0.54
CA ASP A 252 11.50 -4.36 -1.83
C ASP A 252 11.91 -5.80 -2.15
N ASN A 253 12.73 -6.43 -1.33
CA ASN A 253 13.34 -7.74 -1.59
C ASN A 253 12.85 -8.87 -0.68
N LEU A 254 11.68 -8.72 -0.06
CA LEU A 254 11.17 -9.69 0.92
C LEU A 254 10.93 -11.09 0.34
N ASP A 255 10.72 -11.20 -0.97
CA ASP A 255 10.60 -12.50 -1.65
C ASP A 255 11.89 -13.32 -1.58
N ASP A 256 13.06 -12.67 -1.59
CA ASP A 256 14.37 -13.33 -1.41
C ASP A 256 14.54 -13.92 0.00
N PHE A 257 13.73 -13.43 0.96
CA PHE A 257 13.72 -13.87 2.35
C PHE A 257 12.49 -14.74 2.70
N GLY A 258 11.77 -15.24 1.68
CA GLY A 258 10.71 -16.22 1.86
C GLY A 258 9.32 -15.66 2.10
N ALA A 259 9.07 -14.38 1.78
CA ALA A 259 7.75 -13.75 1.90
C ALA A 259 6.69 -14.51 1.10
N MET A 260 6.95 -14.85 -0.16
CA MET A 260 6.01 -15.59 -1.00
C MET A 260 5.66 -16.97 -0.42
N ALA A 261 6.65 -17.73 0.06
CA ALA A 261 6.40 -19.04 0.69
C ALA A 261 5.57 -18.91 1.98
N THR A 262 5.80 -17.87 2.75
CA THR A 262 5.03 -17.56 3.97
C THR A 262 3.59 -17.18 3.64
N ALA A 263 3.39 -16.31 2.67
CA ALA A 263 2.07 -15.90 2.20
C ALA A 263 1.26 -17.11 1.69
N ARG A 264 1.87 -18.01 0.91
CA ARG A 264 1.21 -19.24 0.43
C ARG A 264 0.75 -20.12 1.57
N ARG A 265 1.62 -20.43 2.54
CA ARG A 265 1.22 -21.21 3.73
C ARG A 265 0.04 -20.57 4.46
N PHE A 266 0.05 -19.25 4.59
CA PHE A 266 -1.07 -18.54 5.22
C PHE A 266 -2.34 -18.60 4.38
N ILE A 267 -2.26 -18.46 3.05
CA ILE A 267 -3.41 -18.57 2.14
C ILE A 267 -4.02 -19.96 2.22
N ASP A 268 -3.20 -21.02 2.22
CA ASP A 268 -3.64 -22.42 2.21
C ASP A 268 -4.10 -22.94 3.58
N ALA A 269 -3.70 -22.30 4.68
CA ALA A 269 -4.13 -22.68 6.02
C ALA A 269 -5.66 -22.64 6.13
N ALA A 270 -6.25 -23.68 6.73
CA ALA A 270 -7.67 -23.68 7.06
C ALA A 270 -7.99 -22.47 7.94
N ARG A 271 -9.22 -21.97 7.83
CA ARG A 271 -9.73 -20.98 8.79
C ARG A 271 -9.90 -21.70 10.12
N GLY A 272 -9.19 -21.24 11.15
CA GLY A 272 -9.40 -21.71 12.52
C GLY A 272 -10.79 -21.32 13.02
#